data_680fe82d86db189dd9004932c7ff4b74
#
_entry.id   680fe82d86db189dd9004932c7ff4b74
#
_cell.length_a   1.000
_cell.length_b   1.000
_cell.length_c   1.000
_cell.angle_alpha   90.00
_cell.angle_beta   90.00
_cell.angle_gamma   90.00
#
_symmetry.space_group_name_H-M   'P 1'
#
loop_
_entity.id
_entity.type
_entity.pdbx_description
1 polymer ?
#
loop_
_entity_poly.entity_id
_entity_poly.type
_entity_poly.pdbx_seq_one_letter_code
_entity_poly.pdbx_strand_id
1 'polypeptide(L)'
;QTCALPISRIGRMPITVPAGVEVKIGEGNVVTVKGPKGELTAALHPAMILEQEDAQILVKRPDDEPQNRALHGLTRTLLHNMVEGVEKGFSKTLEVNGVGYRVEKKGSDLVMNLGFSHQVIMPEVPGITIDVPNPNQIVISGPDKQKVGQFAAEVREKRPPEPYKGKGIKYSDEVIRRKVGKTGAKK
;
A
#
# COMPACT_ATOMS: atom_id res chain seq x y z
N GLN A 1 22.92 -31.14 -19.21
CA GLN A 1 23.18 -29.90 -18.49
C GLN A 1 21.88 -29.10 -18.46
N THR A 2 21.15 -29.21 -17.38
CA THR A 2 20.00 -28.33 -17.13
C THR A 2 20.54 -26.93 -16.86
N CYS A 3 20.58 -26.12 -17.92
CA CYS A 3 20.82 -24.68 -17.80
C CYS A 3 19.78 -24.14 -16.82
N ALA A 4 20.20 -23.70 -15.63
CA ALA A 4 19.34 -23.09 -14.67
C ALA A 4 18.87 -21.75 -15.24
N LEU A 5 17.74 -21.79 -15.93
CA LEU A 5 17.08 -20.59 -16.44
C LEU A 5 16.90 -19.58 -15.30
N PRO A 6 17.16 -18.30 -15.53
CA PRO A 6 16.98 -17.26 -14.52
C PRO A 6 15.51 -17.23 -14.09
N ILE A 7 15.26 -17.83 -12.96
CA ILE A 7 13.93 -18.13 -12.45
C ILE A 7 13.42 -16.91 -11.71
N SER A 8 12.26 -16.38 -12.10
CA SER A 8 11.49 -15.46 -11.25
C SER A 8 10.99 -16.23 -10.02
N ARG A 9 11.68 -16.13 -8.90
CA ARG A 9 11.30 -16.82 -7.65
C ARG A 9 9.91 -16.46 -7.18
N ILE A 10 9.56 -15.17 -7.25
CA ILE A 10 8.25 -14.65 -6.83
C ILE A 10 7.13 -15.06 -7.80
N GLY A 11 7.34 -14.93 -9.11
CA GLY A 11 6.30 -15.21 -10.11
C GLY A 11 5.82 -16.66 -10.10
N ARG A 12 6.68 -17.62 -9.80
CA ARG A 12 6.34 -19.06 -9.74
C ARG A 12 5.64 -19.51 -8.46
N MET A 13 5.64 -18.66 -7.42
CA MET A 13 4.98 -19.05 -6.17
C MET A 13 3.46 -19.08 -6.37
N PRO A 14 2.79 -20.19 -6.07
CA PRO A 14 1.34 -20.26 -6.12
C PRO A 14 0.72 -19.24 -5.17
N ILE A 15 -0.45 -18.76 -5.52
CA ILE A 15 -1.25 -17.87 -4.67
C ILE A 15 -2.36 -18.75 -4.08
N THR A 16 -2.31 -18.99 -2.79
CA THR A 16 -3.37 -19.70 -2.09
C THR A 16 -4.58 -18.79 -1.93
N VAL A 17 -5.74 -19.24 -2.37
CA VAL A 17 -7.02 -18.57 -2.17
C VAL A 17 -7.62 -19.07 -0.85
N PRO A 18 -7.74 -18.22 0.19
CA PRO A 18 -8.28 -18.63 1.48
C PRO A 18 -9.78 -18.90 1.38
N ALA A 19 -10.28 -19.69 2.32
CA ALA A 19 -11.72 -19.96 2.43
C ALA A 19 -12.48 -18.65 2.67
N GLY A 20 -13.49 -18.37 1.83
CA GLY A 20 -14.26 -17.11 1.89
C GLY A 20 -13.83 -16.03 0.91
N VAL A 21 -12.79 -16.28 0.10
CA VAL A 21 -12.42 -15.43 -1.03
C VAL A 21 -12.78 -16.12 -2.34
N GLU A 22 -13.51 -15.41 -3.18
CA GLU A 22 -13.90 -15.86 -4.52
C GLU A 22 -13.09 -15.08 -5.56
N VAL A 23 -12.45 -15.78 -6.50
CA VAL A 23 -11.69 -15.17 -7.58
C VAL A 23 -12.32 -15.53 -8.91
N LYS A 24 -12.63 -14.52 -9.72
CA LYS A 24 -13.18 -14.66 -11.08
C LYS A 24 -12.19 -14.07 -12.07
N ILE A 25 -11.78 -14.86 -13.02
CA ILE A 25 -10.92 -14.44 -14.11
C ILE A 25 -11.79 -14.27 -15.34
N GLY A 26 -11.90 -13.05 -15.83
CA GLY A 26 -12.63 -12.67 -17.05
C GLY A 26 -11.73 -12.56 -18.27
N GLU A 27 -12.36 -12.23 -19.40
CA GLU A 27 -11.66 -12.00 -20.66
C GLU A 27 -10.64 -10.84 -20.54
N GLY A 28 -9.50 -10.95 -21.21
CA GLY A 28 -8.44 -9.93 -21.17
C GLY A 28 -7.72 -9.81 -19.83
N ASN A 29 -7.69 -10.89 -19.03
CA ASN A 29 -7.07 -10.91 -17.68
C ASN A 29 -7.65 -9.87 -16.71
N VAL A 30 -8.93 -9.54 -16.86
CA VAL A 30 -9.66 -8.77 -15.84
C VAL A 30 -10.01 -9.71 -14.69
N VAL A 31 -9.40 -9.51 -13.55
CA VAL A 31 -9.60 -10.34 -12.36
C VAL A 31 -10.44 -9.59 -11.34
N THR A 32 -11.50 -10.23 -10.89
CA THR A 32 -12.34 -9.75 -9.78
C THR A 32 -12.15 -10.67 -8.60
N VAL A 33 -11.76 -10.10 -7.47
CA VAL A 33 -11.56 -10.81 -6.21
C VAL A 33 -12.56 -10.30 -5.19
N LYS A 34 -13.40 -11.17 -4.66
CA LYS A 34 -14.42 -10.85 -3.67
C LYS A 34 -14.12 -11.56 -2.35
N GLY A 35 -14.19 -10.83 -1.26
CA GLY A 35 -13.93 -11.36 0.08
C GLY A 35 -14.68 -10.60 1.17
N PRO A 36 -14.42 -10.93 2.43
CA PRO A 36 -15.15 -10.37 3.58
C PRO A 36 -14.95 -8.85 3.75
N LYS A 37 -13.85 -8.29 3.27
CA LYS A 37 -13.56 -6.85 3.37
C LYS A 37 -13.90 -6.03 2.14
N GLY A 38 -14.45 -6.66 1.10
CA GLY A 38 -14.89 -5.97 -0.10
C GLY A 38 -14.59 -6.73 -1.38
N GLU A 39 -14.74 -6.03 -2.48
CA GLU A 39 -14.50 -6.52 -3.83
C GLU A 39 -13.50 -5.63 -4.53
N LEU A 40 -12.51 -6.24 -5.18
CA LEU A 40 -11.51 -5.55 -5.97
C LEU A 40 -11.51 -6.11 -7.39
N THR A 41 -11.49 -5.21 -8.36
CA THR A 41 -11.36 -5.57 -9.78
C THR A 41 -10.13 -4.88 -10.36
N ALA A 42 -9.28 -5.62 -11.03
CA ALA A 42 -8.11 -5.07 -11.72
C ALA A 42 -7.88 -5.79 -13.05
N ALA A 43 -7.46 -5.03 -14.06
CA ALA A 43 -6.98 -5.56 -15.31
C ALA A 43 -5.48 -5.87 -15.17
N LEU A 44 -5.12 -7.12 -15.32
CA LEU A 44 -3.73 -7.59 -15.33
C LEU A 44 -3.19 -7.61 -16.76
N HIS A 45 -1.87 -7.73 -16.90
CA HIS A 45 -1.26 -7.69 -18.23
C HIS A 45 -1.72 -8.87 -19.11
N PRO A 46 -2.22 -8.63 -20.33
CA PRO A 46 -2.85 -9.66 -21.17
C PRO A 46 -1.89 -10.76 -21.64
N ALA A 47 -0.59 -10.49 -21.69
CA ALA A 47 0.42 -11.51 -22.04
C ALA A 47 0.62 -12.59 -20.99
N MET A 48 0.15 -12.38 -19.76
CA MET A 48 0.30 -13.37 -18.68
C MET A 48 -0.85 -14.38 -18.76
N ILE A 49 -0.54 -15.64 -18.45
CA ILE A 49 -1.50 -16.74 -18.41
C ILE A 49 -1.85 -17.01 -16.96
N LEU A 50 -3.13 -16.91 -16.62
CA LEU A 50 -3.64 -17.17 -15.28
C LEU A 50 -4.34 -18.54 -15.27
N GLU A 51 -3.88 -19.44 -14.44
CA GLU A 51 -4.51 -20.77 -14.25
C GLU A 51 -4.98 -20.88 -12.80
N GLN A 52 -6.21 -21.29 -12.64
CA GLN A 52 -6.79 -21.55 -11.32
C GLN A 52 -6.93 -23.06 -11.16
N GLU A 53 -6.25 -23.63 -10.17
CA GLU A 53 -6.30 -25.03 -9.79
C GLU A 53 -6.81 -25.12 -8.35
N ASP A 54 -8.01 -25.63 -8.15
CA ASP A 54 -8.69 -25.76 -6.85
C ASP A 54 -8.63 -24.46 -6.02
N ALA A 55 -7.82 -24.46 -4.95
CA ALA A 55 -7.63 -23.34 -4.04
C ALA A 55 -6.34 -22.54 -4.32
N GLN A 56 -5.73 -22.70 -5.49
CA GLN A 56 -4.49 -22.02 -5.85
C GLN A 56 -4.59 -21.37 -7.23
N ILE A 57 -3.91 -20.24 -7.37
CA ILE A 57 -3.77 -19.55 -8.65
C ILE A 57 -2.31 -19.51 -9.03
N LEU A 58 -2.03 -19.98 -10.24
CA LEU A 58 -0.72 -19.95 -10.85
C LEU A 58 -0.67 -18.89 -11.94
N VAL A 59 0.40 -18.11 -11.94
CA VAL A 59 0.68 -17.15 -13.02
C VAL A 59 1.77 -17.74 -13.88
N LYS A 60 1.52 -17.88 -15.19
CA LYS A 60 2.50 -18.35 -16.16
C LYS A 60 2.86 -17.24 -17.13
N ARG A 61 4.04 -17.32 -17.71
CA ARG A 61 4.51 -16.41 -18.76
C ARG A 61 4.67 -17.15 -20.08
N PRO A 62 4.47 -16.50 -21.24
CA PRO A 62 4.56 -17.15 -22.55
C PRO A 62 6.01 -17.52 -22.90
N ASP A 63 6.97 -16.67 -22.52
CA ASP A 63 8.38 -16.83 -22.84
C ASP A 63 9.31 -16.27 -21.75
N ASP A 64 10.63 -16.34 -21.99
CA ASP A 64 11.67 -15.89 -21.07
C ASP A 64 12.27 -14.53 -21.41
N GLU A 65 11.56 -13.73 -22.22
CA GLU A 65 11.98 -12.35 -22.49
C GLU A 65 12.07 -11.51 -21.22
N PRO A 66 13.04 -10.57 -21.14
CA PRO A 66 13.24 -9.72 -19.95
C PRO A 66 11.98 -9.02 -19.49
N GLN A 67 11.16 -8.55 -20.44
CA GLN A 67 9.89 -7.88 -20.17
C GLN A 67 8.88 -8.82 -19.51
N ASN A 68 8.71 -10.04 -20.08
CA ASN A 68 7.76 -11.02 -19.56
C ASN A 68 8.20 -11.58 -18.20
N ARG A 69 9.50 -11.65 -17.93
CA ARG A 69 10.01 -11.98 -16.59
C ARG A 69 9.67 -10.92 -15.55
N ALA A 70 9.75 -9.63 -15.91
CA ALA A 70 9.37 -8.53 -15.03
C ALA A 70 7.86 -8.53 -14.76
N LEU A 71 7.05 -8.64 -15.81
CA LEU A 71 5.59 -8.69 -15.74
C LEU A 71 5.07 -9.90 -14.96
N HIS A 72 5.73 -11.06 -15.06
CA HIS A 72 5.37 -12.27 -14.33
C HIS A 72 5.36 -12.05 -12.80
N GLY A 73 6.45 -11.48 -12.27
CA GLY A 73 6.55 -11.18 -10.85
C GLY A 73 5.58 -10.07 -10.40
N LEU A 74 5.39 -9.04 -11.23
CA LEU A 74 4.46 -7.95 -10.98
C LEU A 74 3.01 -8.46 -10.91
N THR A 75 2.57 -9.17 -11.95
CA THR A 75 1.19 -9.72 -12.03
C THR A 75 0.87 -10.63 -10.85
N ARG A 76 1.79 -11.53 -10.51
CA ARG A 76 1.64 -12.40 -9.33
C ARG A 76 1.49 -11.58 -8.05
N THR A 77 2.31 -10.55 -7.87
CA THR A 77 2.28 -9.73 -6.67
C THR A 77 0.99 -8.89 -6.57
N LEU A 78 0.53 -8.33 -7.69
CA LEU A 78 -0.73 -7.60 -7.73
C LEU A 78 -1.91 -8.51 -7.34
N LEU A 79 -1.99 -9.69 -7.95
CA LEU A 79 -3.05 -10.65 -7.64
C LEU A 79 -3.01 -11.12 -6.19
N HIS A 80 -1.82 -11.42 -5.67
CA HIS A 80 -1.64 -11.79 -4.27
C HIS A 80 -2.08 -10.68 -3.31
N ASN A 81 -1.73 -9.41 -3.61
CA ASN A 81 -2.17 -8.28 -2.82
C ASN A 81 -3.70 -8.10 -2.85
N MET A 82 -4.36 -8.40 -3.98
CA MET A 82 -5.82 -8.36 -4.06
C MET A 82 -6.46 -9.42 -3.15
N VAL A 83 -5.96 -10.65 -3.19
CA VAL A 83 -6.46 -11.76 -2.35
C VAL A 83 -6.25 -11.45 -0.86
N GLU A 84 -5.04 -11.04 -0.47
CA GLU A 84 -4.73 -10.67 0.90
C GLU A 84 -5.54 -9.45 1.37
N GLY A 85 -5.74 -8.47 0.49
CA GLY A 85 -6.46 -7.24 0.80
C GLY A 85 -7.95 -7.45 1.07
N VAL A 86 -8.62 -8.32 0.32
CA VAL A 86 -10.04 -8.62 0.57
C VAL A 86 -10.24 -9.57 1.74
N GLU A 87 -9.23 -10.36 2.13
CA GLU A 87 -9.26 -11.23 3.31
C GLU A 87 -8.97 -10.43 4.59
N LYS A 88 -7.77 -9.86 4.70
CA LYS A 88 -7.23 -9.23 5.92
C LYS A 88 -7.37 -7.71 5.90
N GLY A 89 -7.28 -7.11 4.72
CA GLY A 89 -7.10 -5.68 4.53
C GLY A 89 -5.67 -5.24 4.78
N PHE A 90 -5.38 -4.03 4.34
CA PHE A 90 -4.11 -3.37 4.61
C PHE A 90 -4.33 -2.18 5.52
N SER A 91 -3.35 -1.88 6.36
CA SER A 91 -3.34 -0.70 7.19
C SER A 91 -1.96 -0.04 7.18
N LYS A 92 -1.94 1.28 7.20
CA LYS A 92 -0.74 2.09 7.40
C LYS A 92 -0.98 3.08 8.53
N THR A 93 -0.07 3.11 9.47
CA THR A 93 -0.12 4.02 10.62
C THR A 93 0.88 5.14 10.42
N LEU A 94 0.41 6.37 10.57
CA LEU A 94 1.22 7.58 10.52
C LEU A 94 1.24 8.23 11.91
N GLU A 95 2.41 8.76 12.29
CA GLU A 95 2.61 9.52 13.51
C GLU A 95 2.83 10.99 13.19
N VAL A 96 2.13 11.86 13.89
CA VAL A 96 2.21 13.30 13.73
C VAL A 96 2.97 13.89 14.90
N ASN A 97 4.20 14.32 14.67
CA ASN A 97 5.09 14.85 15.67
C ASN A 97 5.27 16.37 15.52
N GLY A 98 4.98 17.11 16.57
CA GLY A 98 5.18 18.56 16.57
C GLY A 98 4.38 19.24 17.69
N VAL A 99 4.92 20.31 18.23
CA VAL A 99 4.20 21.13 19.23
C VAL A 99 3.02 21.81 18.56
N GLY A 100 1.82 21.59 19.06
CA GLY A 100 0.58 22.15 18.52
C GLY A 100 0.04 21.42 17.28
N TYR A 101 0.69 20.35 16.80
CA TYR A 101 0.14 19.53 15.71
C TYR A 101 -0.96 18.64 16.27
N ARG A 102 -2.08 18.60 15.56
CA ARG A 102 -3.25 17.79 15.94
C ARG A 102 -3.94 17.31 14.68
N VAL A 103 -4.53 16.13 14.81
CA VAL A 103 -5.32 15.52 13.75
C VAL A 103 -6.67 15.12 14.33
N GLU A 104 -7.72 15.37 13.57
CA GLU A 104 -9.10 15.03 13.92
C GLU A 104 -9.80 14.46 12.69
N LYS A 105 -10.68 13.50 12.89
CA LYS A 105 -11.63 13.07 11.87
C LYS A 105 -12.94 13.86 12.05
N LYS A 106 -13.35 14.59 11.02
CA LYS A 106 -14.63 15.32 10.99
C LYS A 106 -15.52 14.75 9.89
N GLY A 107 -16.47 13.91 10.29
CA GLY A 107 -17.28 13.16 9.34
C GLY A 107 -16.43 12.16 8.56
N SER A 108 -16.32 12.33 7.24
CA SER A 108 -15.45 11.57 6.35
C SER A 108 -14.07 12.20 6.15
N ASP A 109 -13.89 13.45 6.55
CA ASP A 109 -12.69 14.21 6.22
C ASP A 109 -11.63 14.12 7.33
N LEU A 110 -10.36 14.01 6.92
CA LEU A 110 -9.21 14.12 7.77
C LEU A 110 -8.80 15.60 7.89
N VAL A 111 -8.96 16.19 9.07
CA VAL A 111 -8.59 17.59 9.35
C VAL A 111 -7.30 17.59 10.16
N MET A 112 -6.29 18.28 9.63
CA MET A 112 -4.96 18.33 10.23
C MET A 112 -4.52 19.76 10.50
N ASN A 113 -4.08 20.01 11.74
CA ASN A 113 -3.39 21.24 12.14
C ASN A 113 -1.88 20.93 12.17
N LEU A 114 -1.14 21.41 11.19
CA LEU A 114 0.27 21.08 10.97
C LEU A 114 1.20 22.29 11.11
N GLY A 115 0.78 23.31 11.87
CA GLY A 115 1.54 24.55 12.05
C GLY A 115 1.52 25.49 10.86
N PHE A 116 0.55 25.34 9.98
CA PHE A 116 0.19 26.32 8.95
C PHE A 116 -0.84 27.33 9.50
N SER A 117 -1.01 28.46 8.82
CA SER A 117 -2.06 29.44 9.14
C SER A 117 -3.48 28.94 8.85
N HIS A 118 -3.62 27.83 8.12
CA HIS A 118 -4.88 27.19 7.77
C HIS A 118 -4.87 25.71 8.13
N GLN A 119 -6.05 25.11 8.24
CA GLN A 119 -6.20 23.67 8.41
C GLN A 119 -6.02 22.98 7.07
N VAL A 120 -5.35 21.82 7.08
CA VAL A 120 -5.24 20.96 5.92
C VAL A 120 -6.37 19.94 6.01
N ILE A 121 -7.26 19.95 5.02
CA ILE A 121 -8.41 19.02 4.95
C ILE A 121 -8.19 18.08 3.80
N MET A 122 -8.30 16.77 4.06
CA MET A 122 -8.23 15.72 3.06
C MET A 122 -9.50 14.86 3.13
N PRO A 123 -10.29 14.82 2.05
CA PRO A 123 -11.49 13.98 2.01
C PRO A 123 -11.12 12.49 1.96
N GLU A 124 -11.97 11.66 2.52
CA GLU A 124 -11.86 10.21 2.44
C GLU A 124 -12.06 9.74 0.99
N VAL A 125 -11.17 8.86 0.53
CA VAL A 125 -11.26 8.29 -0.82
C VAL A 125 -12.07 6.99 -0.77
N PRO A 126 -12.93 6.70 -1.76
CA PRO A 126 -13.72 5.47 -1.79
C PRO A 126 -12.85 4.21 -1.67
N GLY A 127 -13.21 3.35 -0.70
CA GLY A 127 -12.47 2.13 -0.40
C GLY A 127 -11.32 2.30 0.59
N ILE A 128 -11.20 3.47 1.22
CA ILE A 128 -10.26 3.71 2.31
C ILE A 128 -11.07 4.12 3.55
N THR A 129 -10.66 3.63 4.71
CA THR A 129 -11.20 4.05 6.00
C THR A 129 -10.09 4.73 6.79
N ILE A 130 -10.38 5.93 7.26
CA ILE A 130 -9.47 6.72 8.10
C ILE A 130 -9.94 6.60 9.54
N ASP A 131 -9.02 6.29 10.45
CA ASP A 131 -9.25 6.30 11.88
C ASP A 131 -8.19 7.15 12.58
N VAL A 132 -8.60 7.86 13.64
CA VAL A 132 -7.73 8.75 14.42
C VAL A 132 -7.88 8.36 15.90
N PRO A 133 -7.20 7.30 16.33
CA PRO A 133 -7.29 6.84 17.73
C PRO A 133 -6.73 7.87 18.71
N ASN A 134 -5.75 8.64 18.29
CA ASN A 134 -5.13 9.71 19.07
C ASN A 134 -4.91 10.96 18.21
N PRO A 135 -4.88 12.16 18.80
CA PRO A 135 -4.64 13.39 18.05
C PRO A 135 -3.29 13.45 17.30
N ASN A 136 -2.40 12.52 17.59
CA ASN A 136 -1.06 12.43 17.00
C ASN A 136 -0.87 11.16 16.16
N GLN A 137 -1.93 10.39 15.91
CA GLN A 137 -1.84 9.14 15.19
C GLN A 137 -2.98 9.01 14.18
N ILE A 138 -2.65 8.66 12.96
CA ILE A 138 -3.60 8.40 11.87
C ILE A 138 -3.43 6.95 11.45
N VAL A 139 -4.51 6.20 11.38
CA VAL A 139 -4.56 4.84 10.85
C VAL A 139 -5.39 4.88 9.58
N ILE A 140 -4.78 4.48 8.47
CA ILE A 140 -5.41 4.41 7.16
C ILE A 140 -5.55 2.94 6.80
N SER A 141 -6.76 2.47 6.57
CA SER A 141 -7.04 1.07 6.26
C SER A 141 -7.93 0.92 5.03
N GLY A 142 -7.81 -0.23 4.36
CA GLY A 142 -8.60 -0.55 3.17
C GLY A 142 -8.20 -1.88 2.54
N PRO A 143 -9.01 -2.40 1.61
CA PRO A 143 -8.71 -3.63 0.90
C PRO A 143 -7.62 -3.45 -0.18
N ASP A 144 -7.50 -2.25 -0.75
CA ASP A 144 -6.55 -1.97 -1.82
C ASP A 144 -5.24 -1.40 -1.29
N LYS A 145 -4.17 -2.21 -1.36
CA LYS A 145 -2.83 -1.83 -0.91
C LYS A 145 -2.28 -0.57 -1.60
N GLN A 146 -2.59 -0.40 -2.89
CA GLN A 146 -2.12 0.75 -3.67
C GLN A 146 -2.79 2.03 -3.19
N LYS A 147 -4.12 2.02 -3.05
CA LYS A 147 -4.88 3.18 -2.57
C LYS A 147 -4.49 3.57 -1.15
N VAL A 148 -4.39 2.58 -0.24
CA VAL A 148 -3.95 2.83 1.14
C VAL A 148 -2.55 3.43 1.18
N GLY A 149 -1.62 2.89 0.37
CA GLY A 149 -0.26 3.40 0.29
C GLY A 149 -0.17 4.80 -0.31
N GLN A 150 -0.92 5.07 -1.38
CA GLN A 150 -0.97 6.37 -2.04
C GLN A 150 -1.52 7.45 -1.10
N PHE A 151 -2.67 7.18 -0.48
CA PHE A 151 -3.26 8.13 0.45
C PHE A 151 -2.37 8.42 1.66
N ALA A 152 -1.72 7.39 2.21
CA ALA A 152 -0.76 7.56 3.29
C ALA A 152 0.45 8.42 2.87
N ALA A 153 0.94 8.26 1.65
CA ALA A 153 2.02 9.08 1.10
C ALA A 153 1.59 10.55 0.92
N GLU A 154 0.38 10.79 0.40
CA GLU A 154 -0.17 12.14 0.25
C GLU A 154 -0.36 12.85 1.59
N VAL A 155 -0.84 12.15 2.63
CA VAL A 155 -0.93 12.68 3.99
C VAL A 155 0.47 13.05 4.51
N ARG A 156 1.45 12.17 4.35
CA ARG A 156 2.84 12.42 4.78
C ARG A 156 3.48 13.60 4.03
N GLU A 157 3.19 13.75 2.75
CA GLU A 157 3.73 14.84 1.91
C GLU A 157 3.26 16.23 2.37
N LYS A 158 2.09 16.36 2.99
CA LYS A 158 1.59 17.64 3.51
C LYS A 158 2.55 18.27 4.51
N ARG A 159 3.25 17.48 5.31
CA ARG A 159 4.29 17.96 6.22
C ARG A 159 5.33 16.86 6.48
N PRO A 160 6.31 16.68 5.59
CA PRO A 160 7.33 15.66 5.76
C PRO A 160 8.18 15.93 7.02
N PRO A 161 8.71 14.88 7.65
CA PRO A 161 9.48 15.02 8.87
C PRO A 161 10.80 15.77 8.62
N GLU A 162 11.08 16.75 9.45
CA GLU A 162 12.33 17.50 9.38
C GLU A 162 13.50 16.71 9.98
N PRO A 163 14.74 16.91 9.48
CA PRO A 163 15.89 16.12 9.93
C PRO A 163 16.48 16.55 11.27
N TYR A 164 16.07 17.67 11.88
CA TYR A 164 16.65 18.19 13.13
C TYR A 164 15.89 17.75 14.37
N LYS A 165 14.65 18.20 14.53
CA LYS A 165 13.79 17.86 15.65
C LYS A 165 12.80 16.72 15.35
N GLY A 166 12.68 16.33 14.06
CA GLY A 166 11.78 15.29 13.63
C GLY A 166 10.32 15.71 13.63
N LYS A 167 10.03 17.01 13.54
CA LYS A 167 8.66 17.51 13.41
C LYS A 167 8.11 17.19 12.03
N GLY A 168 6.88 16.76 11.94
CA GLY A 168 6.20 16.38 10.71
C GLY A 168 5.44 15.08 10.86
N ILE A 169 4.98 14.56 9.75
CA ILE A 169 4.25 13.30 9.63
C ILE A 169 5.23 12.24 9.13
N LYS A 170 5.35 11.14 9.86
CA LYS A 170 6.17 9.99 9.48
C LYS A 170 5.35 8.70 9.54
N TYR A 171 5.79 7.65 8.87
CA TYR A 171 5.26 6.31 9.13
C TYR A 171 5.71 5.82 10.50
N SER A 172 4.92 4.97 11.14
CA SER A 172 5.26 4.40 12.45
C SER A 172 6.55 3.58 12.44
N ASP A 173 6.83 2.95 11.30
CA ASP A 173 8.03 2.15 11.03
C ASP A 173 9.22 2.96 10.48
N GLU A 174 9.04 4.27 10.23
CA GLU A 174 10.05 5.13 9.63
C GLU A 174 11.03 5.68 10.68
N VAL A 175 12.30 5.40 10.50
CA VAL A 175 13.39 5.96 11.32
C VAL A 175 13.98 7.18 10.64
N ILE A 176 13.76 8.36 11.24
CA ILE A 176 14.30 9.62 10.70
C ILE A 176 15.78 9.78 11.09
N ARG A 177 16.66 9.81 10.10
CA ARG A 177 18.07 10.14 10.30
C ARG A 177 18.21 11.59 10.69
N ARG A 178 18.42 11.87 11.99
CA ARG A 178 18.59 13.23 12.51
C ARG A 178 19.98 13.77 12.20
N LYS A 179 20.02 15.06 11.87
CA LYS A 179 21.25 15.82 11.69
C LYS A 179 21.52 16.64 12.96
N VAL A 180 22.79 16.80 13.31
CA VAL A 180 23.20 17.72 14.36
C VAL A 180 23.10 19.15 13.81
N GLY A 181 22.39 20.05 14.51
CA GLY A 181 22.30 21.46 14.13
C GLY A 181 23.66 22.12 14.21
N LYS A 182 23.81 23.33 13.65
CA LYS A 182 25.01 24.13 13.79
C LYS A 182 25.26 24.36 15.26
N THR A 183 26.40 23.89 15.77
CA THR A 183 26.90 24.26 17.10
C THR A 183 27.31 25.74 17.01
N GLY A 184 26.65 26.60 17.78
CA GLY A 184 27.05 28.00 17.86
C GLY A 184 28.52 28.06 18.22
N ALA A 185 29.31 28.88 17.52
CA ALA A 185 30.69 29.12 17.90
C ALA A 185 30.67 29.58 19.37
N LYS A 186 31.27 28.79 20.27
CA LYS A 186 31.64 29.31 21.59
C LYS A 186 32.61 30.45 21.35
N LYS A 187 32.20 31.70 21.64
CA LYS A 187 33.13 32.79 21.85
C LYS A 187 33.94 32.53 23.11
#